data_0933d2db0c6da90ddd308afd73aa906a
#
_entry.id   0933d2db0c6da90ddd308afd73aa906a
#
_cell.length_a   1.000
_cell.length_b   1.000
_cell.length_c   1.000
_cell.angle_alpha   90.00
_cell.angle_beta   90.00
_cell.angle_gamma   90.00
#
_symmetry.space_group_name_H-M   'P 1'
#
loop_
_entity.id
_entity.type
_entity.pdbx_description
1 polymer ?
#
loop_
_entity_poly.entity_id
_entity_poly.type
_entity_poly.pdbx_seq_one_letter_code
_entity_poly.pdbx_strand_id
1 'polypeptide(L)'
;MSQWDKLIKRLYTIPDDMRFEELKKILIRYGYTDNNPRGGSSHHAFRKPGCAPLTIPAHIPIKKIDVRMVKDIVEKEMHAK
;
A
#
# COMPACT_ATOMS: atom_id res chain seq x y z
N MET A 1 11.51 8.60 -16.66
CA MET A 1 11.13 8.11 -15.34
C MET A 1 10.29 6.85 -15.47
N SER A 2 10.51 5.90 -14.60
CA SER A 2 9.73 4.67 -14.62
C SER A 2 8.32 4.89 -14.06
N GLN A 3 7.43 3.96 -14.36
CA GLN A 3 6.09 4.01 -13.77
C GLN A 3 6.15 3.91 -12.25
N TRP A 4 7.15 3.17 -11.74
CA TRP A 4 7.34 3.03 -10.31
C TRP A 4 7.64 4.39 -9.65
N ASP A 5 8.53 5.17 -10.26
CA ASP A 5 8.87 6.48 -9.71
C ASP A 5 7.65 7.40 -9.68
N LYS A 6 6.83 7.36 -10.72
CA LYS A 6 5.61 8.15 -10.77
C LYS A 6 4.65 7.73 -9.68
N LEU A 7 4.54 6.42 -9.45
CA LEU A 7 3.63 5.89 -8.44
C LEU A 7 4.04 6.33 -7.05
N ILE A 8 5.33 6.29 -6.74
CA ILE A 8 5.85 6.71 -5.44
C ILE A 8 5.64 8.21 -5.24
N LYS A 9 5.91 9.01 -6.26
CA LYS A 9 5.65 10.46 -6.17
C LYS A 9 4.18 10.73 -5.88
N ARG A 10 3.29 10.01 -6.55
CA ARG A 10 1.87 10.16 -6.33
C ARG A 10 1.50 9.81 -4.90
N LEU A 11 2.06 8.71 -4.37
CA LEU A 11 1.82 8.31 -2.99
C LEU A 11 2.20 9.42 -2.02
N TYR A 12 3.31 10.09 -2.25
CA TYR A 12 3.80 11.12 -1.33
C TYR A 12 2.92 12.36 -1.30
N THR A 13 2.09 12.57 -2.32
CA THR A 13 1.15 13.70 -2.32
C THR A 13 -0.12 13.42 -1.54
N ILE A 14 -0.31 12.17 -1.08
CA ILE A 14 -1.53 11.73 -0.39
C ILE A 14 -2.76 12.14 -1.20
N PRO A 15 -2.90 11.63 -2.44
CA PRO A 15 -4.00 12.07 -3.31
C PRO A 15 -5.34 11.52 -2.84
N ASP A 16 -6.42 12.18 -3.28
CA ASP A 16 -7.77 11.78 -2.93
C ASP A 16 -8.28 10.62 -3.78
N ASP A 17 -7.62 10.36 -4.90
CA ASP A 17 -8.11 9.38 -5.87
C ASP A 17 -7.19 8.18 -6.02
N MET A 18 -6.42 7.86 -4.98
CA MET A 18 -5.57 6.68 -4.99
C MET A 18 -6.42 5.43 -5.06
N ARG A 19 -5.97 4.47 -5.86
CA ARG A 19 -6.69 3.21 -6.03
C ARG A 19 -6.05 2.10 -5.22
N PHE A 20 -6.88 1.11 -4.83
CA PHE A 20 -6.39 -0.02 -4.06
C PHE A 20 -5.24 -0.73 -4.80
N GLU A 21 -5.38 -0.93 -6.10
CA GLU A 21 -4.35 -1.62 -6.88
C GLU A 21 -3.01 -0.90 -6.86
N GLU A 22 -3.04 0.42 -6.77
CA GLU A 22 -1.80 1.19 -6.66
C GLU A 22 -1.09 0.92 -5.35
N LEU A 23 -1.85 0.90 -4.25
CA LEU A 23 -1.28 0.61 -2.94
C LEU A 23 -0.78 -0.83 -2.86
N LYS A 24 -1.55 -1.76 -3.41
CA LYS A 24 -1.16 -3.17 -3.43
C LYS A 24 0.16 -3.36 -4.18
N LYS A 25 0.30 -2.71 -5.32
CA LYS A 25 1.53 -2.80 -6.12
C LYS A 25 2.73 -2.32 -5.30
N ILE A 26 2.56 -1.22 -4.58
CA ILE A 26 3.63 -0.68 -3.74
C ILE A 26 4.00 -1.67 -2.64
N LEU A 27 3.01 -2.19 -1.94
CA LEU A 27 3.25 -3.10 -0.81
C LEU A 27 3.92 -4.39 -1.27
N ILE A 28 3.48 -4.95 -2.38
CA ILE A 28 4.07 -6.17 -2.90
C ILE A 28 5.53 -5.94 -3.29
N ARG A 29 5.82 -4.77 -3.84
CA ARG A 29 7.19 -4.42 -4.19
C ARG A 29 8.12 -4.45 -2.97
N TYR A 30 7.58 -4.10 -1.81
CA TYR A 30 8.37 -4.07 -0.57
C TYR A 30 8.31 -5.38 0.22
N GLY A 31 7.75 -6.43 -0.37
CA GLY A 31 7.79 -7.75 0.25
C GLY A 31 6.54 -8.16 1.01
N TYR A 32 5.51 -7.34 0.96
CA TYR A 32 4.23 -7.72 1.56
C TYR A 32 3.48 -8.69 0.67
N THR A 33 2.64 -9.52 1.29
CA THR A 33 1.75 -10.43 0.56
C THR A 33 0.31 -10.07 0.88
N ASP A 34 -0.56 -10.21 -0.12
CA ASP A 34 -1.99 -9.98 0.03
C ASP A 34 -2.62 -11.26 0.53
N ASN A 35 -3.15 -11.23 1.74
CA ASN A 35 -3.72 -12.40 2.39
C ASN A 35 -5.25 -12.41 2.38
N ASN A 36 -5.88 -11.80 1.39
CA ASN A 36 -7.31 -11.93 1.22
C ASN A 36 -7.58 -13.28 0.54
N PRO A 37 -8.00 -14.29 1.30
CA PRO A 37 -7.98 -15.67 0.78
C PRO A 37 -9.00 -15.96 -0.30
N ARG A 38 -10.12 -15.31 -0.31
CA ARG A 38 -11.20 -15.69 -1.22
C ARG A 38 -11.86 -14.53 -1.93
N GLY A 39 -11.37 -13.33 -1.74
CA GLY A 39 -12.01 -12.18 -2.35
C GLY A 39 -13.42 -11.92 -1.85
N GLY A 40 -13.84 -12.61 -0.80
CA GLY A 40 -15.16 -12.42 -0.26
C GLY A 40 -15.29 -11.20 0.65
N SER A 41 -14.18 -10.56 0.96
CA SER A 41 -14.17 -9.39 1.81
C SER A 41 -13.56 -8.21 1.06
N SER A 42 -14.06 -7.02 1.34
CA SER A 42 -13.47 -5.81 0.78
C SER A 42 -12.20 -5.38 1.51
N HIS A 43 -11.84 -6.08 2.58
CA HIS A 43 -10.65 -5.76 3.36
C HIS A 43 -9.55 -6.75 3.05
N HIS A 44 -8.39 -6.23 2.67
CA HIS A 44 -7.23 -7.06 2.35
C HIS A 44 -6.18 -6.91 3.42
N ALA A 45 -5.78 -8.03 4.02
CA ALA A 45 -4.69 -8.03 5.00
C ALA A 45 -3.37 -8.23 4.27
N PHE A 46 -2.43 -7.35 4.51
CA PHE A 46 -1.09 -7.46 3.94
C PHE A 46 -0.11 -7.82 5.04
N ARG A 47 0.73 -8.80 4.79
CA ARG A 47 1.70 -9.28 5.78
C ARG A 47 3.10 -9.34 5.20
N LYS A 48 4.05 -9.07 6.07
CA LYS A 48 5.46 -9.17 5.74
C LYS A 48 6.19 -9.70 6.97
N PRO A 49 7.10 -10.69 6.79
CA PRO A 49 7.86 -11.22 7.94
C PRO A 49 8.61 -10.11 8.66
N GLY A 50 8.49 -10.11 9.99
CA GLY A 50 9.16 -9.11 10.82
C GLY A 50 8.44 -7.79 10.93
N CYS A 51 7.30 -7.63 10.27
CA CYS A 51 6.53 -6.40 10.30
C CYS A 51 5.11 -6.67 10.76
N ALA A 52 4.48 -5.66 11.36
CA ALA A 52 3.09 -5.77 11.76
C ALA A 52 2.19 -5.85 10.53
N PRO A 53 1.14 -6.68 10.58
CA PRO A 53 0.20 -6.72 9.48
C PRO A 53 -0.62 -5.44 9.38
N LEU A 54 -1.12 -5.17 8.18
CA LEU A 54 -1.99 -4.02 7.98
C LEU A 54 -3.17 -4.44 7.11
N THR A 55 -4.28 -3.73 7.26
CA THR A 55 -5.49 -4.02 6.50
C THR A 55 -5.87 -2.79 5.71
N ILE A 56 -6.13 -2.97 4.42
CA ILE A 56 -6.55 -1.88 3.54
C ILE A 56 -7.85 -2.28 2.87
N PRO A 57 -8.90 -1.47 2.97
CA PRO A 57 -10.15 -1.76 2.27
C PRO A 57 -9.99 -1.54 0.77
N ALA A 58 -10.58 -2.43 0.00
CA ALA A 58 -10.45 -2.41 -1.46
C ALA A 58 -11.58 -1.63 -2.12
N HIS A 59 -11.90 -0.46 -1.59
CA HIS A 59 -12.90 0.39 -2.22
C HIS A 59 -12.25 1.65 -2.78
N ILE A 60 -12.95 2.30 -3.67
CA ILE A 60 -12.44 3.48 -4.38
C ILE A 60 -13.32 4.67 -4.06
N PRO A 61 -12.72 5.80 -3.71
CA PRO A 61 -11.28 6.03 -3.51
C PRO A 61 -10.82 5.52 -2.16
N ILE A 62 -9.52 5.25 -2.04
CA ILE A 62 -8.92 4.87 -0.77
C ILE A 62 -8.86 6.09 0.14
N LYS A 63 -9.14 5.90 1.41
CA LYS A 63 -9.10 7.00 2.37
C LYS A 63 -7.66 7.49 2.57
N LYS A 64 -7.53 8.78 2.80
CA LYS A 64 -6.20 9.38 2.98
C LYS A 64 -5.42 8.75 4.13
N ILE A 65 -6.10 8.31 5.17
CA ILE A 65 -5.42 7.67 6.30
C ILE A 65 -4.73 6.37 5.87
N ASP A 66 -5.36 5.62 4.97
CA ASP A 66 -4.75 4.39 4.46
C ASP A 66 -3.58 4.71 3.54
N VAL A 67 -3.71 5.74 2.71
CA VAL A 67 -2.63 6.18 1.84
C VAL A 67 -1.43 6.61 2.68
N ARG A 68 -1.68 7.37 3.73
CA ARG A 68 -0.61 7.83 4.62
C ARG A 68 0.08 6.68 5.31
N MET A 69 -0.69 5.66 5.70
CA MET A 69 -0.11 4.48 6.33
C MET A 69 0.87 3.78 5.40
N VAL A 70 0.50 3.63 4.13
CA VAL A 70 1.39 3.02 3.14
C VAL A 70 2.61 3.92 2.90
N LYS A 71 2.41 5.22 2.86
CA LYS A 71 3.53 6.16 2.72
C LYS A 71 4.53 6.00 3.86
N ASP A 72 4.03 5.87 5.09
CA ASP A 72 4.92 5.68 6.25
C ASP A 72 5.72 4.39 6.11
N ILE A 73 5.10 3.33 5.61
CA ILE A 73 5.80 2.06 5.38
C ILE A 73 6.90 2.25 4.35
N VAL A 74 6.60 2.93 3.25
CA VAL A 74 7.58 3.19 2.20
C VAL A 74 8.76 3.98 2.75
N GLU A 75 8.50 5.00 3.55
CA GLU A 75 9.57 5.80 4.13
C GLU A 75 10.46 4.96 5.03
N LYS A 76 9.88 4.10 5.85
CA LYS A 76 10.67 3.22 6.71
C LYS A 76 11.53 2.27 5.90
N GLU A 77 10.98 1.70 4.83
CA GLU A 77 11.73 0.77 3.99
C GLU A 77 12.86 1.48 3.25
N MET A 78 12.62 2.70 2.81
CA MET A 78 13.64 3.46 2.10
C MET A 78 14.80 3.87 3.02
N HIS A 79 14.53 4.05 4.29
CA HIS A 79 15.55 4.44 5.26
C HIS A 79 16.11 3.27 6.05
N ALA A 80 15.54 2.08 5.89
CA ALA A 80 16.03 0.89 6.56
C ALA A 80 17.27 0.37 5.85
N LYS A 81 18.31 0.15 6.60
CA LYS A 81 19.57 -0.35 6.04
C LYS A 81 20.18 -1.35 6.98
#